data_03af70adaef0e8f77fd99b2033f9dd1d
#
_entry.id   03af70adaef0e8f77fd99b2033f9dd1d
#
_cell.length_a   1.000
_cell.length_b   1.000
_cell.length_c   1.000
_cell.angle_alpha   90.00
_cell.angle_beta   90.00
_cell.angle_gamma   90.00
#
_symmetry.space_group_name_H-M   'P 1'
#
loop_
_entity.id
_entity.type
_entity.pdbx_description
1 polymer ?
#
loop_
_entity_poly.entity_id
_entity_poly.type
_entity_poly.pdbx_seq_one_letter_code
_entity_poly.pdbx_strand_id
1 'polypeptide(L)'
;KVNISLHAFEANDLSVPFETYLSRCFSFGQAAEGNFLVVYRLWNGGGAEQRNPEILSAMERAFPAPWDVQPRGTQIARRVYLEYGDKFDWPDLSAPDGGERAFCHGLRDQVGILCDGTVVPCCLDHEGDIALGNLFETTLEEIWETPRAKAIYQGFARKKAAEELCRKCGYARRFL
;
A
#
# COMPACT_ATOMS: atom_id res chain seq x y z
N LYS A 1 -6.18 5.52 10.96
CA LYS A 1 -4.81 5.05 10.68
C LYS A 1 -4.24 5.84 9.52
N VAL A 2 -3.00 6.31 9.64
CA VAL A 2 -2.22 6.91 8.55
C VAL A 2 -1.00 6.04 8.30
N ASN A 3 -0.75 5.69 7.04
CA ASN A 3 0.47 5.00 6.63
C ASN A 3 1.34 5.97 5.83
N ILE A 4 2.62 6.06 6.19
CA ILE A 4 3.59 6.95 5.55
C ILE A 4 4.72 6.07 5.01
N SER A 5 4.86 6.00 3.69
CA SER A 5 5.93 5.24 3.04
C SER A 5 7.18 6.11 2.93
N LEU A 6 8.25 5.73 3.64
CA LEU A 6 9.51 6.47 3.65
C LEU A 6 10.52 5.96 2.60
N HIS A 7 10.29 4.77 2.07
CA HIS A 7 11.22 4.01 1.23
C HIS A 7 11.25 4.39 -0.26
N ALA A 8 10.34 5.24 -0.71
CA ALA A 8 10.17 5.56 -2.13
C ALA A 8 10.37 7.06 -2.43
N PHE A 9 11.23 7.73 -1.65
CA PHE A 9 11.44 9.17 -1.79
C PHE A 9 11.93 9.57 -3.18
N GLU A 10 12.82 8.79 -3.79
CA GLU A 10 13.40 9.06 -5.11
C GLU A 10 12.38 8.96 -6.25
N ALA A 11 11.24 8.33 -6.04
CA ALA A 11 10.15 8.24 -7.01
C ALA A 11 9.22 9.47 -6.99
N ASN A 12 9.44 10.41 -6.06
CA ASN A 12 8.63 11.62 -5.93
C ASN A 12 9.33 12.82 -6.59
N ASP A 13 8.61 13.94 -6.64
CA ASP A 13 9.19 15.23 -6.97
C ASP A 13 10.27 15.61 -5.94
N LEU A 14 11.51 15.72 -6.39
CA LEU A 14 12.67 16.02 -5.55
C LEU A 14 12.82 17.52 -5.23
N SER A 15 11.80 18.34 -5.42
CA SER A 15 11.78 19.76 -5.04
C SER A 15 11.96 19.99 -3.54
N VAL A 16 11.61 18.97 -2.72
CA VAL A 16 11.81 19.01 -1.27
C VAL A 16 13.04 18.18 -0.90
N PRO A 17 14.05 18.75 -0.18
CA PRO A 17 15.19 17.99 0.31
C PRO A 17 14.75 16.81 1.20
N PHE A 18 15.46 15.69 1.11
CA PHE A 18 15.12 14.47 1.82
C PHE A 18 15.01 14.64 3.35
N GLU A 19 15.96 15.35 3.95
CA GLU A 19 15.91 15.65 5.40
C GLU A 19 14.68 16.48 5.77
N THR A 20 14.28 17.43 4.94
CA THR A 20 13.07 18.23 5.14
C THR A 20 11.82 17.36 5.04
N TYR A 21 11.78 16.42 4.07
CA TYR A 21 10.70 15.45 3.95
C TYR A 21 10.58 14.58 5.21
N LEU A 22 11.68 13.98 5.66
CA LEU A 22 11.69 13.15 6.88
C LEU A 22 11.26 13.97 8.11
N SER A 23 11.81 15.17 8.29
CA SER A 23 11.45 16.06 9.39
C SER A 23 9.94 16.34 9.43
N ARG A 24 9.33 16.64 8.28
CA ARG A 24 7.88 16.87 8.18
C ARG A 24 7.07 15.62 8.52
N CYS A 25 7.49 14.45 8.02
CA CYS A 25 6.85 13.17 8.33
C CYS A 25 6.89 12.87 9.82
N PHE A 26 8.05 13.05 10.46
CA PHE A 26 8.22 12.76 11.88
C PHE A 26 7.52 13.79 12.78
N SER A 27 7.56 15.06 12.44
CA SER A 27 6.78 16.10 13.15
C SER A 27 5.27 15.81 13.10
N PHE A 28 4.76 15.33 11.96
CA PHE A 28 3.38 14.87 11.87
C PHE A 28 3.10 13.72 12.84
N GLY A 29 3.96 12.70 12.89
CA GLY A 29 3.79 11.57 13.81
C GLY A 29 3.83 11.98 15.27
N GLN A 30 4.71 12.91 15.64
CA GLN A 30 4.79 13.47 17.00
C GLN A 30 3.49 14.23 17.35
N ALA A 31 3.01 15.08 16.45
CA ALA A 31 1.76 15.82 16.66
C ALA A 31 0.52 14.92 16.73
N ALA A 32 0.55 13.78 16.05
CA ALA A 32 -0.52 12.79 16.02
C ALA A 32 -0.48 11.79 17.18
N GLU A 33 0.61 11.77 17.97
CA GLU A 33 0.85 10.79 19.02
C GLU A 33 -0.33 10.67 19.98
N GLY A 34 -0.78 9.43 20.17
CA GLY A 34 -1.90 9.12 21.06
C GLY A 34 -3.30 9.42 20.48
N ASN A 35 -3.43 10.23 19.42
CA ASN A 35 -4.72 10.58 18.83
C ASN A 35 -5.18 9.52 17.82
N PHE A 36 -4.31 9.12 16.90
CA PHE A 36 -4.61 8.06 15.94
C PHE A 36 -3.35 7.25 15.60
N LEU A 37 -3.53 6.15 14.89
CA LEU A 37 -2.46 5.24 14.54
C LEU A 37 -1.66 5.79 13.36
N VAL A 38 -0.35 5.99 13.55
CA VAL A 38 0.62 6.33 12.50
C VAL A 38 1.54 5.14 12.28
N VAL A 39 1.77 4.79 11.01
CA VAL A 39 2.67 3.70 10.62
C VAL A 39 3.62 4.20 9.56
N TYR A 40 4.88 4.28 9.91
CA TYR A 40 5.97 4.47 8.95
C TYR A 40 6.34 3.14 8.32
N ARG A 41 6.54 3.13 7.01
CA ARG A 41 6.80 1.91 6.25
C ARG A 41 8.15 1.97 5.55
N LEU A 42 8.93 0.92 5.73
CA LEU A 42 10.11 0.57 4.94
C LEU A 42 9.81 -0.75 4.22
N TRP A 43 8.99 -0.68 3.17
CA TRP A 43 8.58 -1.82 2.35
C TRP A 43 9.47 -1.96 1.11
N ASN A 44 10.77 -2.02 1.34
CA ASN A 44 11.81 -2.10 0.31
C ASN A 44 12.80 -3.26 0.54
N GLY A 45 12.47 -4.20 1.41
CA GLY A 45 13.28 -5.39 1.66
C GLY A 45 13.56 -6.16 0.36
N GLY A 46 14.82 -6.47 0.10
CA GLY A 46 15.28 -7.07 -1.16
C GLY A 46 15.32 -6.10 -2.35
N GLY A 47 15.14 -4.80 -2.12
CA GLY A 47 15.17 -3.74 -3.14
C GLY A 47 16.14 -2.62 -2.81
N ALA A 48 15.75 -1.36 -3.03
CA ALA A 48 16.55 -0.17 -2.76
C ALA A 48 16.52 0.20 -1.27
N GLU A 49 17.44 -0.34 -0.48
CA GLU A 49 17.53 -0.17 0.97
C GLU A 49 18.62 0.83 1.41
N GLN A 50 19.33 1.46 0.48
CA GLN A 50 20.53 2.26 0.76
C GLN A 50 20.28 3.42 1.71
N ARG A 51 19.08 3.99 1.71
CA ARG A 51 18.70 5.08 2.60
C ARG A 51 18.09 4.64 3.93
N ASN A 52 17.85 3.36 4.13
CA ASN A 52 17.25 2.88 5.39
C ASN A 52 18.08 3.28 6.62
N PRO A 53 19.42 3.20 6.65
CA PRO A 53 20.21 3.64 7.80
C PRO A 53 20.03 5.16 8.09
N GLU A 54 19.96 5.99 7.07
CA GLU A 54 19.75 7.44 7.20
C GLU A 54 18.34 7.74 7.75
N ILE A 55 17.32 7.04 7.24
CA ILE A 55 15.92 7.15 7.71
C ILE A 55 15.84 6.73 9.18
N LEU A 56 16.42 5.59 9.54
CA LEU A 56 16.39 5.09 10.91
C LEU A 56 17.12 6.03 11.88
N SER A 57 18.29 6.53 11.52
CA SER A 57 19.02 7.52 12.33
C SER A 57 18.21 8.81 12.55
N ALA A 58 17.52 9.30 11.51
CA ALA A 58 16.64 10.45 11.63
C ALA A 58 15.41 10.16 12.50
N MET A 59 14.88 8.94 12.39
CA MET A 59 13.75 8.48 13.20
C MET A 59 14.11 8.34 14.68
N GLU A 60 15.31 7.81 15.02
CA GLU A 60 15.80 7.71 16.40
C GLU A 60 15.99 9.09 17.03
N ARG A 61 16.39 10.09 16.26
CA ARG A 61 16.46 11.48 16.77
C ARG A 61 15.07 12.06 17.05
N ALA A 62 14.08 11.71 16.26
CA ALA A 62 12.71 12.20 16.42
C ALA A 62 11.92 11.43 17.49
N PHE A 63 12.17 10.14 17.62
CA PHE A 63 11.55 9.21 18.56
C PHE A 63 12.63 8.42 19.29
N PRO A 64 13.18 8.96 20.41
CA PRO A 64 14.28 8.31 21.13
C PRO A 64 13.95 6.90 21.63
N ALA A 65 14.94 6.00 21.55
CA ALA A 65 14.84 4.66 22.10
C ALA A 65 14.63 4.68 23.65
N PRO A 66 14.11 3.60 24.27
CA PRO A 66 13.94 2.26 23.67
C PRO A 66 12.66 2.12 22.84
N TRP A 67 12.76 1.40 21.73
CA TRP A 67 11.61 1.01 20.92
C TRP A 67 11.12 -0.39 21.32
N ASP A 68 9.82 -0.61 21.26
CA ASP A 68 9.20 -1.89 21.58
C ASP A 68 8.97 -2.72 20.29
N VAL A 69 9.77 -3.79 20.14
CA VAL A 69 9.67 -4.69 18.99
C VAL A 69 8.53 -5.67 19.21
N GLN A 70 7.53 -5.62 18.33
CA GLN A 70 6.33 -6.43 18.36
C GLN A 70 6.22 -7.29 17.09
N PRO A 71 5.44 -8.40 17.09
CA PRO A 71 5.28 -9.26 15.91
C PRO A 71 4.74 -8.57 14.65
N ARG A 72 4.06 -7.43 14.82
CA ARG A 72 3.42 -6.67 13.71
C ARG A 72 4.11 -5.35 13.42
N GLY A 73 5.33 -5.16 13.88
CA GLY A 73 6.10 -3.94 13.70
C GLY A 73 6.71 -3.43 14.99
N THR A 74 7.56 -2.42 14.91
CA THR A 74 8.24 -1.83 16.07
C THR A 74 7.47 -0.60 16.51
N GLN A 75 6.99 -0.58 17.74
CA GLN A 75 6.38 0.60 18.33
C GLN A 75 7.49 1.58 18.74
N ILE A 76 7.49 2.77 18.15
CA ILE A 76 8.50 3.81 18.37
C ILE A 76 8.01 4.95 19.28
N ALA A 77 6.69 5.11 19.37
CA ALA A 77 6.00 6.01 20.31
C ALA A 77 4.55 5.55 20.49
N ARG A 78 3.79 6.21 21.35
CA ARG A 78 2.39 5.85 21.63
C ARG A 78 1.55 5.93 20.35
N ARG A 79 1.08 4.77 19.83
CA ARG A 79 0.32 4.63 18.56
C ARG A 79 1.10 5.02 17.30
N VAL A 80 2.44 5.05 17.41
CA VAL A 80 3.34 5.28 16.27
C VAL A 80 4.22 4.04 16.08
N TYR A 81 4.23 3.51 14.86
CA TYR A 81 4.89 2.24 14.53
C TYR A 81 5.78 2.38 13.31
N LEU A 82 6.83 1.54 13.27
CA LEU A 82 7.64 1.27 12.11
C LEU A 82 7.36 -0.16 11.62
N GLU A 83 6.98 -0.31 10.36
CA GLU A 83 6.76 -1.59 9.69
C GLU A 83 7.77 -1.81 8.58
N TYR A 84 8.35 -3.01 8.54
CA TYR A 84 9.17 -3.49 7.43
C TYR A 84 8.35 -4.41 6.51
N GLY A 85 8.74 -4.46 5.24
CA GLY A 85 8.13 -5.36 4.27
C GLY A 85 9.00 -5.49 3.04
N ASP A 86 8.84 -6.62 2.34
CA ASP A 86 9.55 -6.83 1.09
C ASP A 86 9.03 -5.91 0.00
N LYS A 87 9.92 -5.52 -0.90
CA LYS A 87 9.55 -4.84 -2.13
C LYS A 87 8.60 -5.72 -2.94
N PHE A 88 7.66 -5.10 -3.61
CA PHE A 88 6.84 -5.76 -4.64
C PHE A 88 6.74 -4.85 -5.86
N ASP A 89 6.56 -5.46 -7.02
CA ASP A 89 6.33 -4.73 -8.25
C ASP A 89 4.85 -4.39 -8.36
N TRP A 90 4.57 -3.14 -8.74
CA TRP A 90 3.22 -2.68 -9.01
C TRP A 90 2.62 -3.47 -10.18
N PRO A 91 1.31 -3.66 -10.21
CA PRO A 91 0.67 -4.30 -11.36
C PRO A 91 0.94 -3.49 -12.64
N ASP A 92 1.31 -4.19 -13.71
CA ASP A 92 1.62 -3.60 -14.99
C ASP A 92 1.24 -4.59 -16.10
N LEU A 93 0.38 -4.16 -17.02
CA LEU A 93 -0.07 -4.98 -18.16
C LEU A 93 1.07 -5.38 -19.10
N SER A 94 2.18 -4.62 -19.10
CA SER A 94 3.38 -4.98 -19.87
C SER A 94 4.26 -6.02 -19.17
N ALA A 95 4.07 -6.25 -17.85
CA ALA A 95 4.84 -7.23 -17.11
C ALA A 95 4.50 -8.67 -17.52
N PRO A 96 5.43 -9.63 -17.32
CA PRO A 96 5.17 -11.04 -17.56
C PRO A 96 3.99 -11.56 -16.73
N ASP A 97 3.15 -12.40 -17.36
CA ASP A 97 2.05 -13.08 -16.65
C ASP A 97 2.63 -14.07 -15.64
N GLY A 98 2.27 -13.90 -14.38
CA GLY A 98 2.69 -14.74 -13.28
C GLY A 98 1.81 -15.95 -13.02
N GLY A 99 0.82 -16.17 -13.88
CA GLY A 99 -0.15 -17.25 -13.77
C GLY A 99 -1.38 -16.89 -12.92
N GLU A 100 -2.37 -17.75 -13.00
CA GLU A 100 -3.67 -17.53 -12.35
C GLU A 100 -3.65 -17.66 -10.83
N ARG A 101 -2.67 -18.37 -10.27
CA ARG A 101 -2.63 -18.58 -8.83
C ARG A 101 -2.27 -17.28 -8.10
N ALA A 102 -3.23 -16.73 -7.38
CA ALA A 102 -3.08 -15.49 -6.62
C ALA A 102 -4.08 -15.42 -5.47
N PHE A 103 -3.72 -14.70 -4.40
CA PHE A 103 -4.66 -14.27 -3.37
C PHE A 103 -4.49 -12.77 -3.17
N CYS A 104 -5.59 -12.05 -2.99
CA CYS A 104 -5.57 -10.62 -2.73
C CYS A 104 -6.77 -10.19 -1.91
N HIS A 105 -6.65 -9.05 -1.25
CA HIS A 105 -7.71 -8.40 -0.48
C HIS A 105 -8.60 -7.47 -1.35
N GLY A 106 -8.28 -7.31 -2.64
CA GLY A 106 -9.09 -6.52 -3.58
C GLY A 106 -10.52 -7.01 -3.68
N LEU A 107 -11.48 -6.09 -3.62
CA LEU A 107 -12.92 -6.33 -3.53
C LEU A 107 -13.38 -7.19 -2.34
N ARG A 108 -12.47 -7.62 -1.50
CA ARG A 108 -12.80 -8.36 -0.28
C ARG A 108 -12.77 -7.45 0.96
N ASP A 109 -11.68 -6.74 1.13
CA ASP A 109 -11.41 -5.91 2.31
C ASP A 109 -11.15 -4.45 1.91
N GLN A 110 -11.07 -4.17 0.62
CA GLN A 110 -10.82 -2.85 0.07
C GLN A 110 -11.37 -2.70 -1.35
N VAL A 111 -11.60 -1.47 -1.74
CA VAL A 111 -11.95 -1.00 -3.08
C VAL A 111 -11.22 0.31 -3.32
N GLY A 112 -10.85 0.62 -4.55
CA GLY A 112 -10.34 1.92 -4.96
C GLY A 112 -11.43 2.73 -5.67
N ILE A 113 -11.40 4.05 -5.50
CA ILE A 113 -12.23 5.00 -6.23
C ILE A 113 -11.29 6.06 -6.79
N LEU A 114 -11.26 6.20 -8.10
CA LEU A 114 -10.45 7.20 -8.78
C LEU A 114 -11.12 8.58 -8.74
N CYS A 115 -10.39 9.62 -9.08
CA CYS A 115 -10.88 11.00 -8.97
C CYS A 115 -12.06 11.32 -9.89
N ASP A 116 -12.26 10.55 -10.94
CA ASP A 116 -13.39 10.64 -11.89
C ASP A 116 -14.59 9.76 -11.48
N GLY A 117 -14.54 9.16 -10.28
CA GLY A 117 -15.60 8.28 -9.78
C GLY A 117 -15.48 6.83 -10.22
N THR A 118 -14.50 6.47 -11.04
CA THR A 118 -14.26 5.08 -11.47
C THR A 118 -13.93 4.19 -10.28
N VAL A 119 -14.65 3.09 -10.15
CA VAL A 119 -14.43 2.07 -9.11
C VAL A 119 -13.50 0.99 -9.64
N VAL A 120 -12.44 0.68 -8.86
CA VAL A 120 -11.41 -0.31 -9.19
C VAL A 120 -11.25 -1.31 -8.03
N PRO A 121 -10.70 -2.52 -8.26
CA PRO A 121 -10.62 -3.55 -7.23
C PRO A 121 -9.75 -3.19 -6.02
N CYS A 122 -8.74 -2.36 -6.22
CA CYS A 122 -7.80 -1.97 -5.17
C CYS A 122 -7.04 -0.69 -5.54
N CYS A 123 -6.32 -0.12 -4.57
CA CYS A 123 -5.53 1.11 -4.76
C CYS A 123 -4.29 0.95 -5.65
N LEU A 124 -3.92 -0.26 -6.07
CA LEU A 124 -2.81 -0.49 -7.00
C LEU A 124 -3.21 -0.37 -8.46
N ASP A 125 -4.51 -0.44 -8.75
CA ASP A 125 -5.06 -0.19 -10.08
C ASP A 125 -5.35 1.31 -10.25
N HIS A 126 -4.30 2.10 -10.30
CA HIS A 126 -4.38 3.55 -10.33
C HIS A 126 -4.69 4.12 -11.72
N GLU A 127 -4.47 3.33 -12.77
CA GLU A 127 -4.82 3.69 -14.13
C GLU A 127 -6.28 3.32 -14.51
N GLY A 128 -6.95 2.49 -13.67
CA GLY A 128 -8.32 2.06 -13.92
C GLY A 128 -8.45 0.95 -14.97
N ASP A 129 -7.42 0.13 -15.14
CA ASP A 129 -7.43 -0.99 -16.10
C ASP A 129 -8.56 -1.99 -15.82
N ILE A 130 -8.94 -2.13 -14.54
CA ILE A 130 -10.08 -2.95 -14.11
C ILE A 130 -11.22 -2.05 -13.65
N ALA A 131 -11.70 -1.17 -14.53
CA ALA A 131 -12.89 -0.37 -14.22
C ALA A 131 -14.10 -1.28 -14.01
N LEU A 132 -14.74 -1.17 -12.85
CA LEU A 132 -15.91 -1.97 -12.45
C LEU A 132 -17.23 -1.21 -12.67
N GLY A 133 -17.18 0.10 -12.69
CA GLY A 133 -18.28 1.04 -12.85
C GLY A 133 -17.90 2.42 -12.37
N ASN A 134 -18.84 3.36 -12.33
CA ASN A 134 -18.60 4.72 -11.91
C ASN A 134 -19.68 5.19 -10.92
N LEU A 135 -19.25 5.77 -9.78
CA LEU A 135 -20.16 6.20 -8.72
C LEU A 135 -21.01 7.43 -9.06
N PHE A 136 -20.69 8.14 -10.15
CA PHE A 136 -21.55 9.19 -10.66
C PHE A 136 -22.70 8.65 -11.54
N GLU A 137 -22.67 7.36 -11.92
CA GLU A 137 -23.65 6.71 -12.78
C GLU A 137 -24.49 5.66 -12.05
N THR A 138 -23.89 4.96 -11.08
CA THR A 138 -24.54 3.85 -10.38
C THR A 138 -24.02 3.72 -8.94
N THR A 139 -24.73 2.98 -8.10
CA THR A 139 -24.34 2.77 -6.69
C THR A 139 -23.21 1.74 -6.56
N LEU A 140 -22.49 1.81 -5.44
CA LEU A 140 -21.43 0.83 -5.13
C LEU A 140 -22.01 -0.59 -5.02
N GLU A 141 -23.23 -0.72 -4.47
CA GLU A 141 -23.95 -1.99 -4.34
C GLU A 141 -24.21 -2.62 -5.71
N GLU A 142 -24.69 -1.84 -6.67
CA GLU A 142 -24.92 -2.32 -8.03
C GLU A 142 -23.63 -2.73 -8.74
N ILE A 143 -22.54 -1.95 -8.57
CA ILE A 143 -21.22 -2.29 -9.09
C ILE A 143 -20.74 -3.62 -8.50
N TRP A 144 -20.96 -3.85 -7.20
CA TRP A 144 -20.56 -5.08 -6.51
C TRP A 144 -21.30 -6.32 -7.03
N GLU A 145 -22.53 -6.13 -7.47
CA GLU A 145 -23.37 -7.19 -8.01
C GLU A 145 -23.04 -7.55 -9.48
N THR A 146 -22.16 -6.77 -10.15
CA THR A 146 -21.76 -7.05 -11.54
C THR A 146 -21.05 -8.41 -11.66
N PRO A 147 -21.20 -9.09 -12.82
CA PRO A 147 -20.50 -10.34 -13.07
C PRO A 147 -18.97 -10.22 -12.92
N ARG A 148 -18.39 -9.08 -13.36
CA ARG A 148 -16.93 -8.82 -13.27
C ARG A 148 -16.46 -8.72 -11.83
N ALA A 149 -17.13 -7.92 -11.00
CA ALA A 149 -16.79 -7.78 -9.58
C ALA A 149 -16.92 -9.12 -8.84
N LYS A 150 -18.00 -9.85 -9.08
CA LYS A 150 -18.20 -11.20 -8.52
C LYS A 150 -17.13 -12.19 -8.96
N ALA A 151 -16.71 -12.15 -10.22
CA ALA A 151 -15.66 -13.04 -10.71
C ALA A 151 -14.31 -12.78 -10.01
N ILE A 152 -13.95 -11.52 -9.78
CA ILE A 152 -12.74 -11.14 -9.05
C ILE A 152 -12.81 -11.62 -7.58
N TYR A 153 -13.89 -11.27 -6.87
CA TYR A 153 -14.09 -11.66 -5.49
C TYR A 153 -14.04 -13.19 -5.29
N GLN A 154 -14.83 -13.94 -6.09
CA GLN A 154 -14.87 -15.40 -6.05
C GLN A 154 -13.55 -16.03 -6.51
N GLY A 155 -12.89 -15.41 -7.47
CA GLY A 155 -11.58 -15.83 -7.95
C GLY A 155 -10.57 -15.84 -6.81
N PHE A 156 -10.41 -14.73 -6.10
CA PHE A 156 -9.51 -14.65 -4.95
C PHE A 156 -9.89 -15.58 -3.79
N ALA A 157 -11.18 -15.81 -3.55
CA ALA A 157 -11.63 -16.80 -2.57
C ALA A 157 -11.16 -18.22 -2.93
N ARG A 158 -10.96 -18.52 -4.22
CA ARG A 158 -10.44 -19.79 -4.76
C ARG A 158 -8.94 -19.75 -5.07
N LYS A 159 -8.23 -18.70 -4.65
CA LYS A 159 -6.83 -18.44 -4.95
C LYS A 159 -6.53 -18.33 -6.45
N LYS A 160 -7.45 -17.72 -7.20
CA LYS A 160 -7.32 -17.47 -8.64
C LYS A 160 -7.53 -16.01 -8.96
N ALA A 161 -6.61 -15.42 -9.74
CA ALA A 161 -6.79 -14.08 -10.32
C ALA A 161 -7.68 -14.18 -11.56
N ALA A 162 -8.82 -13.50 -11.54
CA ALA A 162 -9.73 -13.43 -12.67
C ALA A 162 -9.24 -12.45 -13.75
N GLU A 163 -8.56 -11.37 -13.36
CA GLU A 163 -8.10 -10.30 -14.24
C GLU A 163 -6.62 -10.45 -14.62
N GLU A 164 -6.28 -10.02 -15.83
CA GLU A 164 -4.90 -10.04 -16.32
C GLU A 164 -3.96 -9.21 -15.46
N LEU A 165 -4.35 -7.98 -15.14
CA LEU A 165 -3.57 -7.10 -14.28
C LEU A 165 -3.25 -7.76 -12.92
N CYS A 166 -4.22 -8.48 -12.34
CA CYS A 166 -4.02 -9.20 -11.08
C CYS A 166 -3.03 -10.37 -11.22
N ARG A 167 -2.95 -11.03 -12.38
CA ARG A 167 -1.94 -12.05 -12.66
C ARG A 167 -0.52 -11.48 -12.80
N LYS A 168 -0.41 -10.20 -13.11
CA LYS A 168 0.83 -9.46 -13.29
C LYS A 168 1.20 -8.60 -12.06
N CYS A 169 0.44 -8.73 -10.96
CA CYS A 169 0.63 -7.97 -9.75
C CYS A 169 1.59 -8.66 -8.77
N GLY A 170 2.73 -8.02 -8.48
CA GLY A 170 3.69 -8.51 -7.49
C GLY A 170 3.11 -8.59 -6.07
N TYR A 171 2.20 -7.67 -5.72
CA TYR A 171 1.56 -7.67 -4.39
C TYR A 171 0.69 -8.92 -4.17
N ALA A 172 -0.08 -9.35 -5.17
CA ALA A 172 -0.94 -10.52 -5.06
C ALA A 172 -0.16 -11.83 -4.85
N ARG A 173 1.11 -11.87 -5.26
CA ARG A 173 2.00 -13.03 -5.08
C ARG A 173 2.57 -13.18 -3.68
N ARG A 174 2.55 -12.13 -2.86
CA ARG A 174 3.05 -12.13 -1.47
C ARG A 174 2.26 -13.05 -0.54
N PHE A 175 1.07 -13.47 -0.96
CA PHE A 175 0.15 -14.30 -0.16
C PHE A 175 0.06 -15.76 -0.63
N LEU A 176 1.02 -16.22 -1.43
CA LEU A 176 1.04 -17.58 -2.00
C LEU A 176 1.82 -18.57 -1.14
#